data_345776c08879b312ab5e90336d4f0c57
#
_entry.id   345776c08879b312ab5e90336d4f0c57
#
_cell.length_a   1.000
_cell.length_b   1.000
_cell.length_c   1.000
_cell.angle_alpha   90.00
_cell.angle_beta   90.00
_cell.angle_gamma   90.00
#
_symmetry.space_group_name_H-M   'P 1'
#
loop_
_entity.id
_entity.type
_entity.pdbx_description
1 polymer ?
#
loop_
_entity_poly.entity_id
_entity_poly.type
_entity_poly.pdbx_seq_one_letter_code
_entity_poly.pdbx_strand_id
1 'polypeptide(L)'
;VVVWVFAGGGEAEVRGLIPFLTQNFPGCQFQRKTPVRRKPGPKPNPLMSYGRTGKSLIEQIQEQLPIALKAERNQCDLIFVFDDLDCRNPETQRQNISESLSTIPDCDQIPILIGFAAPELESWIIADWDNSIAKHPDFRGRQERMRWWLKTKANISFDHPESFSEYDSQRDCCQDKLSEALIQSSIQDETDNQEIDFIKTLMY
;
A
#
# COMPACT_ATOMS: atom_id res chain seq x y z
N VAL A 1 -3.29 20.88 11.37
CA VAL A 1 -4.33 19.88 11.00
C VAL A 1 -3.85 18.51 11.43
N VAL A 2 -4.64 17.81 12.22
CA VAL A 2 -4.36 16.42 12.64
C VAL A 2 -5.13 15.46 11.75
N VAL A 3 -4.39 14.57 11.09
CA VAL A 3 -4.95 13.60 10.14
C VAL A 3 -4.77 12.19 10.68
N TRP A 4 -5.88 11.48 10.88
CA TRP A 4 -5.84 10.06 11.19
C TRP A 4 -5.75 9.24 9.91
N VAL A 5 -4.72 8.39 9.79
CA VAL A 5 -4.46 7.60 8.60
C VAL A 5 -4.82 6.14 8.85
N PHE A 6 -5.73 5.64 8.04
CA PHE A 6 -6.12 4.24 7.94
C PHE A 6 -5.62 3.71 6.61
N ALA A 7 -4.62 2.85 6.64
CA ALA A 7 -4.03 2.27 5.44
C ALA A 7 -4.07 0.75 5.48
N GLY A 8 -3.93 0.13 4.32
CA GLY A 8 -3.83 -1.31 4.18
C GLY A 8 -2.69 -1.93 4.99
N GLY A 9 -2.46 -3.22 4.83
CA GLY A 9 -1.56 -3.98 5.71
C GLY A 9 -0.12 -4.09 5.24
N GLY A 10 0.23 -3.54 4.09
CA GLY A 10 1.56 -3.62 3.52
C GLY A 10 2.64 -2.88 4.32
N GLU A 11 3.88 -3.34 4.24
CA GLU A 11 5.02 -2.60 4.84
C GLU A 11 5.21 -1.26 4.14
N ALA A 12 4.86 -1.21 2.85
CA ALA A 12 4.94 -0.04 2.01
C ALA A 12 4.09 1.10 2.58
N GLU A 13 2.81 0.87 2.78
CA GLU A 13 1.88 1.86 3.34
C GLU A 13 2.25 2.21 4.78
N VAL A 14 2.74 1.22 5.53
CA VAL A 14 3.12 1.42 6.94
C VAL A 14 4.35 2.30 7.10
N ARG A 15 5.36 2.14 6.24
CA ARG A 15 6.66 2.80 6.40
C ARG A 15 6.84 4.00 5.50
N GLY A 16 6.25 4.00 4.30
CA GLY A 16 6.45 5.05 3.30
C GLY A 16 5.38 6.12 3.32
N LEU A 17 4.11 5.75 3.48
CA LEU A 17 2.99 6.69 3.35
C LEU A 17 3.09 7.84 4.35
N ILE A 18 3.30 7.58 5.64
CA ILE A 18 3.38 8.64 6.66
C ILE A 18 4.57 9.58 6.44
N PRO A 19 5.81 9.10 6.21
CA PRO A 19 6.94 9.96 5.85
C PRO A 19 6.68 10.78 4.60
N PHE A 20 6.14 10.18 3.54
CA PHE A 20 5.78 10.86 2.30
C PHE A 20 4.77 11.99 2.55
N LEU A 21 3.68 11.71 3.26
CA LEU A 21 2.67 12.71 3.59
C LEU A 21 3.24 13.84 4.45
N THR A 22 4.07 13.51 5.45
CA THR A 22 4.69 14.49 6.34
C THR A 22 5.64 15.43 5.58
N GLN A 23 6.41 14.88 4.64
CA GLN A 23 7.31 15.68 3.81
C GLN A 23 6.57 16.62 2.87
N ASN A 24 5.46 16.17 2.29
CA ASN A 24 4.73 16.95 1.29
C ASN A 24 3.68 17.89 1.90
N PHE A 25 3.23 17.64 3.12
CA PHE A 25 2.23 18.45 3.83
C PHE A 25 2.71 18.86 5.22
N PRO A 26 3.71 19.75 5.32
CA PRO A 26 4.36 20.08 6.58
C PRO A 26 3.43 20.76 7.61
N GLY A 27 2.27 21.28 7.19
CA GLY A 27 1.23 21.83 8.08
C GLY A 27 0.32 20.79 8.72
N CYS A 28 0.51 19.50 8.40
CA CYS A 28 -0.31 18.41 8.89
C CYS A 28 0.49 17.47 9.81
N GLN A 29 -0.19 16.99 10.86
CA GLN A 29 0.29 15.93 11.72
C GLN A 29 -0.42 14.63 11.38
N PHE A 30 0.30 13.67 10.83
CA PHE A 30 -0.25 12.39 10.43
C PHE A 30 -0.09 11.35 11.55
N GLN A 31 -1.21 10.75 11.96
CA GLN A 31 -1.26 9.71 12.98
C GLN A 31 -1.81 8.42 12.37
N ARG A 32 -0.97 7.40 12.28
CA ARG A 32 -1.41 6.10 11.78
C ARG A 32 -2.30 5.40 12.79
N LYS A 33 -3.50 5.02 12.38
CA LYS A 33 -4.46 4.23 13.18
C LYS A 33 -4.50 2.76 12.76
N THR A 34 -4.24 2.45 11.49
CA THR A 34 -4.06 1.08 10.98
C THR A 34 -2.83 0.99 10.05
N PRO A 35 -2.24 -0.19 9.90
CA PRO A 35 -2.41 -1.39 10.73
C PRO A 35 -1.84 -1.19 12.13
N VAL A 36 -2.51 -1.78 13.12
CA VAL A 36 -2.00 -1.76 14.50
C VAL A 36 -0.93 -2.83 14.64
N ARG A 37 0.30 -2.43 15.02
CA ARG A 37 1.35 -3.40 15.32
C ARG A 37 1.00 -4.17 16.60
N ARG A 38 0.61 -5.43 16.44
CA ARG A 38 0.57 -6.36 17.58
C ARG A 38 2.00 -6.87 17.84
N LYS A 39 2.33 -7.12 19.12
CA LYS A 39 3.58 -7.83 19.46
C LYS A 39 3.62 -9.16 18.68
N PRO A 40 4.80 -9.60 18.18
CA PRO A 40 4.90 -10.84 17.45
C PRO A 40 4.32 -11.99 18.28
N GLY A 41 3.22 -12.55 17.80
CA GLY A 41 2.71 -13.83 18.26
C GLY A 41 3.46 -14.99 17.59
N PRO A 42 3.10 -16.26 17.87
CA PRO A 42 3.62 -17.41 17.15
C PRO A 42 3.48 -17.18 15.63
N LYS A 43 4.52 -17.52 14.86
CA LYS A 43 4.54 -17.29 13.40
C LYS A 43 3.32 -17.94 12.76
N PRO A 44 2.50 -17.20 11.97
CA PRO A 44 1.40 -17.79 11.24
C PRO A 44 1.94 -18.81 10.21
N ASN A 45 1.10 -19.79 9.88
CA ASN A 45 1.42 -20.82 8.90
C ASN A 45 1.75 -20.15 7.55
N PRO A 46 2.91 -20.44 6.91
CA PRO A 46 3.35 -19.80 5.67
C PRO A 46 2.44 -20.06 4.46
N LEU A 47 1.46 -20.96 4.56
CA LEU A 47 0.48 -21.25 3.51
C LEU A 47 -0.73 -20.30 3.49
N MET A 48 -0.86 -19.37 4.42
CA MET A 48 -1.91 -18.35 4.44
C MET A 48 -1.30 -16.99 4.19
N SER A 49 -1.28 -16.56 2.92
CA SER A 49 -0.84 -15.22 2.50
C SER A 49 -1.97 -14.19 2.65
N TYR A 50 -2.49 -14.03 3.84
CA TYR A 50 -3.18 -12.80 4.18
C TYR A 50 -2.15 -11.79 4.64
N GLY A 51 -2.38 -10.49 4.32
CA GLY A 51 -1.53 -9.40 4.80
C GLY A 51 -1.23 -9.56 6.29
N ARG A 52 -0.17 -8.95 6.80
CA ARG A 52 0.38 -9.17 8.18
C ARG A 52 -0.64 -9.08 9.31
N THR A 53 -1.83 -8.56 9.08
CA THR A 53 -2.91 -8.48 10.06
C THR A 53 -3.94 -9.60 9.93
N GLY A 54 -4.02 -10.28 8.76
CA GLY A 54 -5.06 -11.25 8.44
C GLY A 54 -6.46 -10.64 8.34
N LYS A 55 -6.57 -9.31 8.24
CA LYS A 55 -7.83 -8.57 8.20
C LYS A 55 -7.81 -7.58 7.04
N SER A 56 -8.96 -7.41 6.38
CA SER A 56 -9.15 -6.36 5.39
C SER A 56 -9.00 -4.96 6.01
N LEU A 57 -8.76 -3.93 5.18
CA LEU A 57 -8.75 -2.55 5.67
C LEU A 57 -10.08 -2.16 6.32
N ILE A 58 -11.20 -2.57 5.73
CA ILE A 58 -12.55 -2.31 6.26
C ILE A 58 -12.71 -2.89 7.67
N GLU A 59 -12.33 -4.15 7.88
CA GLU A 59 -12.38 -4.76 9.23
C GLU A 59 -11.50 -4.03 10.23
N GLN A 60 -10.31 -3.60 9.80
CA GLN A 60 -9.42 -2.81 10.65
C GLN A 60 -10.01 -1.45 11.01
N ILE A 61 -10.65 -0.76 10.05
CA ILE A 61 -11.35 0.51 10.30
C ILE A 61 -12.48 0.30 11.32
N GLN A 62 -13.33 -0.69 11.12
CA GLN A 62 -14.44 -1.01 12.02
C GLN A 62 -14.00 -1.32 13.45
N GLU A 63 -12.82 -1.90 13.62
CA GLU A 63 -12.26 -2.16 14.95
C GLU A 63 -11.59 -0.94 15.59
N GLN A 64 -10.81 -0.19 14.82
CA GLN A 64 -9.93 0.84 15.39
C GLN A 64 -10.57 2.23 15.44
N LEU A 65 -11.40 2.57 14.46
CA LEU A 65 -11.98 3.92 14.40
C LEU A 65 -12.94 4.21 15.58
N PRO A 66 -13.85 3.32 16.01
CA PRO A 66 -14.66 3.55 17.19
C PRO A 66 -13.83 3.76 18.48
N ILE A 67 -12.72 3.03 18.59
CA ILE A 67 -11.80 3.16 19.73
C ILE A 67 -11.13 4.53 19.72
N ALA A 68 -10.62 4.95 18.56
CA ALA A 68 -9.96 6.24 18.38
C ALA A 68 -10.94 7.40 18.61
N LEU A 69 -12.15 7.33 18.08
CA LEU A 69 -13.18 8.35 18.28
C LEU A 69 -13.56 8.50 19.74
N LYS A 70 -13.69 7.40 20.47
CA LYS A 70 -14.02 7.42 21.91
C LYS A 70 -12.89 8.03 22.76
N ALA A 71 -11.64 7.75 22.39
CA ALA A 71 -10.46 8.16 23.18
C ALA A 71 -9.96 9.59 22.85
N GLU A 72 -9.99 9.98 21.56
CA GLU A 72 -9.23 11.11 21.06
C GLU A 72 -10.02 11.97 20.02
N ARG A 73 -11.34 11.93 20.00
CA ARG A 73 -12.17 12.58 18.96
C ARG A 73 -11.80 14.02 18.68
N ASN A 74 -11.57 14.81 19.72
CA ASN A 74 -11.25 16.24 19.60
C ASN A 74 -9.84 16.51 19.05
N GLN A 75 -9.08 15.46 18.72
CA GLN A 75 -7.73 15.55 18.18
C GLN A 75 -7.67 15.13 16.71
N CYS A 76 -8.80 15.00 16.02
CA CYS A 76 -8.86 14.60 14.62
C CYS A 76 -9.61 15.64 13.78
N ASP A 77 -8.93 16.22 12.81
CA ASP A 77 -9.53 17.16 11.86
C ASP A 77 -9.91 16.50 10.54
N LEU A 78 -9.28 15.36 10.20
CA LEU A 78 -9.51 14.62 8.94
C LEU A 78 -9.22 13.13 9.15
N ILE A 79 -10.10 12.27 8.65
CA ILE A 79 -9.84 10.85 8.47
C ILE A 79 -9.39 10.62 7.03
N PHE A 80 -8.18 10.06 6.86
CA PHE A 80 -7.66 9.66 5.56
C PHE A 80 -7.57 8.13 5.48
N VAL A 81 -8.33 7.55 4.55
CA VAL A 81 -8.31 6.12 4.22
C VAL A 81 -7.53 5.94 2.93
N PHE A 82 -6.53 5.08 2.95
CA PHE A 82 -5.69 4.77 1.79
C PHE A 82 -5.58 3.26 1.59
N ASP A 83 -5.87 2.79 0.38
CA ASP A 83 -5.86 1.37 0.03
C ASP A 83 -5.27 1.14 -1.36
N ASP A 84 -4.68 -0.04 -1.57
CA ASP A 84 -4.36 -0.55 -2.89
C ASP A 84 -5.62 -1.16 -3.52
N LEU A 85 -5.90 -0.80 -4.76
CA LEU A 85 -7.07 -1.36 -5.44
C LEU A 85 -6.92 -2.84 -5.79
N ASP A 86 -5.68 -3.33 -5.95
CA ASP A 86 -5.46 -4.70 -6.43
C ASP A 86 -6.32 -5.02 -7.68
N CYS A 87 -6.36 -4.10 -8.64
CA CYS A 87 -7.21 -4.16 -9.84
C CYS A 87 -8.73 -4.14 -9.60
N ARG A 88 -9.20 -3.95 -8.37
CA ARG A 88 -10.64 -3.80 -8.08
C ARG A 88 -11.18 -2.51 -8.66
N ASN A 89 -12.52 -2.49 -8.85
CA ASN A 89 -13.18 -1.27 -9.30
C ASN A 89 -13.14 -0.17 -8.21
N PRO A 90 -12.61 1.04 -8.50
CA PRO A 90 -12.45 2.10 -7.51
C PRO A 90 -13.77 2.61 -6.94
N GLU A 91 -14.83 2.68 -7.75
CA GLU A 91 -16.13 3.17 -7.29
C GLU A 91 -16.77 2.19 -6.32
N THR A 92 -16.70 0.88 -6.64
CA THR A 92 -17.20 -0.18 -5.76
C THR A 92 -16.42 -0.18 -4.43
N GLN A 93 -15.09 -0.08 -4.49
CA GLN A 93 -14.26 -0.06 -3.28
C GLN A 93 -14.52 1.19 -2.44
N ARG A 94 -14.68 2.36 -3.08
CA ARG A 94 -15.07 3.61 -2.40
C ARG A 94 -16.41 3.47 -1.70
N GLN A 95 -17.39 2.89 -2.39
CA GLN A 95 -18.72 2.66 -1.82
C GLN A 95 -18.65 1.74 -0.60
N ASN A 96 -17.96 0.60 -0.70
CA ASN A 96 -17.80 -0.35 0.41
C ASN A 96 -17.17 0.30 1.65
N ILE A 97 -16.12 1.11 1.45
CA ILE A 97 -15.47 1.85 2.54
C ILE A 97 -16.43 2.89 3.12
N SER A 98 -17.12 3.65 2.28
CA SER A 98 -18.06 4.69 2.72
C SER A 98 -19.23 4.12 3.50
N GLU A 99 -19.82 3.03 3.03
CA GLU A 99 -20.89 2.32 3.74
C GLU A 99 -20.41 1.81 5.09
N SER A 100 -19.22 1.23 5.15
CA SER A 100 -18.61 0.78 6.40
C SER A 100 -18.40 1.93 7.39
N LEU A 101 -17.89 3.06 6.93
CA LEU A 101 -17.66 4.25 7.76
C LEU A 101 -18.99 4.84 8.28
N SER A 102 -20.06 4.82 7.46
CA SER A 102 -21.38 5.33 7.84
C SER A 102 -22.04 4.55 8.98
N THR A 103 -21.62 3.31 9.24
CA THR A 103 -22.11 2.50 10.36
C THR A 103 -21.47 2.85 11.69
N ILE A 104 -20.38 3.65 11.67
CA ILE A 104 -19.62 4.00 12.87
C ILE A 104 -20.20 5.29 13.48
N PRO A 105 -20.68 5.25 14.73
CA PRO A 105 -21.23 6.43 15.39
C PRO A 105 -20.22 7.59 15.42
N ASP A 106 -20.71 8.80 15.24
CA ASP A 106 -19.93 10.05 15.25
C ASP A 106 -18.88 10.23 14.16
N CYS A 107 -18.75 9.27 13.23
CA CYS A 107 -17.81 9.34 12.12
C CYS A 107 -18.17 10.45 11.13
N ASP A 108 -19.45 10.72 10.94
CA ASP A 108 -20.03 11.75 10.06
C ASP A 108 -19.65 13.19 10.43
N GLN A 109 -19.14 13.41 11.64
CA GLN A 109 -18.76 14.74 12.13
C GLN A 109 -17.30 15.12 11.77
N ILE A 110 -16.55 14.19 11.20
CA ILE A 110 -15.17 14.43 10.79
C ILE A 110 -15.08 14.26 9.26
N PRO A 111 -14.48 15.21 8.53
CA PRO A 111 -14.24 15.05 7.10
C PRO A 111 -13.49 13.76 6.79
N ILE A 112 -13.88 13.07 5.71
CA ILE A 112 -13.26 11.82 5.28
C ILE A 112 -12.72 11.98 3.87
N LEU A 113 -11.47 11.58 3.66
CA LEU A 113 -10.83 11.46 2.36
C LEU A 113 -10.49 10.00 2.11
N ILE A 114 -10.95 9.45 0.98
CA ILE A 114 -10.61 8.09 0.54
C ILE A 114 -9.74 8.20 -0.72
N GLY A 115 -8.52 7.67 -0.64
CA GLY A 115 -7.57 7.62 -1.74
C GLY A 115 -7.18 6.17 -2.06
N PHE A 116 -6.82 5.93 -3.33
CA PHE A 116 -6.40 4.62 -3.80
C PHE A 116 -5.10 4.71 -4.57
N ALA A 117 -4.23 3.70 -4.41
CA ALA A 117 -3.25 3.36 -5.41
C ALA A 117 -3.90 2.43 -6.45
N ALA A 118 -3.86 2.85 -7.72
CA ALA A 118 -4.54 2.14 -8.80
C ALA A 118 -3.51 1.75 -9.88
N PRO A 119 -3.41 0.48 -10.21
CA PRO A 119 -4.01 -0.69 -9.55
C PRO A 119 -3.32 -1.08 -8.24
N GLU A 120 -2.03 -0.81 -8.09
CA GLU A 120 -1.16 -1.07 -6.94
C GLU A 120 -0.18 0.10 -6.76
N LEU A 121 0.37 0.27 -5.56
CA LEU A 121 1.34 1.32 -5.24
C LEU A 121 2.61 1.22 -6.09
N GLU A 122 3.00 0.01 -6.46
CA GLU A 122 4.14 -0.27 -7.32
C GLU A 122 4.01 0.37 -8.71
N SER A 123 2.80 0.59 -9.21
CA SER A 123 2.60 1.30 -10.47
C SER A 123 3.13 2.75 -10.42
N TRP A 124 2.98 3.42 -9.28
CA TRP A 124 3.54 4.78 -9.10
C TRP A 124 5.07 4.78 -9.09
N ILE A 125 5.66 3.74 -8.49
CA ILE A 125 7.12 3.55 -8.43
C ILE A 125 7.68 3.32 -9.83
N ILE A 126 6.97 2.54 -10.67
CA ILE A 126 7.35 2.28 -12.05
C ILE A 126 7.16 3.53 -12.91
N ALA A 127 6.05 4.27 -12.74
CA ALA A 127 5.80 5.51 -13.45
C ALA A 127 6.89 6.56 -13.19
N ASP A 128 7.36 6.65 -11.95
CA ASP A 128 8.43 7.56 -11.55
C ASP A 128 9.78 6.84 -11.36
N TRP A 129 10.11 5.93 -12.28
CA TRP A 129 11.32 5.10 -12.23
C TRP A 129 12.58 5.86 -11.93
N ASP A 130 12.78 7.00 -12.62
CA ASP A 130 14.00 7.79 -12.54
C ASP A 130 14.19 8.48 -11.18
N ASN A 131 13.14 8.69 -10.41
CA ASN A 131 13.20 9.24 -9.06
C ASN A 131 12.98 8.20 -7.95
N SER A 132 12.58 7.00 -8.29
CA SER A 132 12.36 5.88 -7.39
C SER A 132 13.51 4.86 -7.46
N ILE A 133 13.32 3.78 -8.20
CA ILE A 133 14.27 2.65 -8.30
C ILE A 133 15.64 3.09 -8.85
N ALA A 134 15.66 3.96 -9.86
CA ALA A 134 16.92 4.39 -10.46
C ALA A 134 17.84 5.16 -9.50
N LYS A 135 17.28 5.83 -8.50
CA LYS A 135 18.04 6.56 -7.46
C LYS A 135 18.35 5.73 -6.23
N HIS A 136 17.68 4.59 -6.05
CA HIS A 136 17.83 3.82 -4.81
C HIS A 136 19.21 3.13 -4.74
N PRO A 137 19.95 3.27 -3.63
CA PRO A 137 21.30 2.73 -3.50
C PRO A 137 21.43 1.24 -3.77
N ASP A 138 20.44 0.45 -3.34
CA ASP A 138 20.45 -1.01 -3.47
C ASP A 138 20.31 -1.50 -4.92
N PHE A 139 19.81 -0.63 -5.82
CA PHE A 139 19.68 -0.95 -7.25
C PHE A 139 20.76 -0.30 -8.12
N ARG A 140 21.74 0.39 -7.48
CA ARG A 140 22.82 1.04 -8.22
C ARG A 140 23.54 0.06 -9.16
N GLY A 141 23.62 0.43 -10.44
CA GLY A 141 24.24 -0.39 -11.49
C GLY A 141 23.35 -1.51 -12.04
N ARG A 142 22.15 -1.72 -11.49
CA ARG A 142 21.21 -2.75 -11.95
C ARG A 142 19.93 -2.16 -12.57
N GLN A 143 19.62 -0.90 -12.31
CA GLN A 143 18.36 -0.25 -12.65
C GLN A 143 18.03 -0.33 -14.15
N GLU A 144 19.01 -0.15 -15.04
CA GLU A 144 18.78 -0.22 -16.49
C GLU A 144 18.43 -1.64 -16.96
N ARG A 145 19.07 -2.64 -16.37
CA ARG A 145 18.79 -4.04 -16.63
C ARG A 145 17.42 -4.45 -16.11
N MET A 146 17.06 -4.01 -14.91
CA MET A 146 15.73 -4.23 -14.33
C MET A 146 14.65 -3.60 -15.22
N ARG A 147 14.86 -2.35 -15.67
CA ARG A 147 13.95 -1.64 -16.58
C ARG A 147 13.77 -2.40 -17.89
N TRP A 148 14.88 -2.86 -18.48
CA TRP A 148 14.83 -3.66 -19.71
C TRP A 148 14.04 -4.96 -19.48
N TRP A 149 14.31 -5.68 -18.38
CA TRP A 149 13.62 -6.94 -18.05
C TRP A 149 12.12 -6.73 -17.88
N LEU A 150 11.72 -5.72 -17.11
CA LEU A 150 10.30 -5.38 -16.88
C LEU A 150 9.58 -5.08 -18.19
N LYS A 151 10.22 -4.33 -19.10
CA LYS A 151 9.66 -4.02 -20.43
C LYS A 151 9.57 -5.24 -21.34
N THR A 152 10.62 -6.08 -21.39
CA THR A 152 10.76 -7.10 -22.43
C THR A 152 10.31 -8.49 -21.99
N LYS A 153 10.40 -8.81 -20.71
CA LYS A 153 10.02 -10.12 -20.15
C LYS A 153 8.70 -10.11 -19.43
N ALA A 154 8.43 -9.06 -18.65
CA ALA A 154 7.17 -8.90 -17.94
C ALA A 154 6.14 -8.08 -18.74
N ASN A 155 6.53 -7.53 -19.91
CA ASN A 155 5.65 -6.72 -20.78
C ASN A 155 5.00 -5.52 -20.07
N ILE A 156 5.71 -4.91 -19.11
CA ILE A 156 5.21 -3.77 -18.34
C ILE A 156 5.49 -2.48 -19.08
N SER A 157 4.45 -1.69 -19.32
CA SER A 157 4.56 -0.33 -19.85
C SER A 157 4.98 0.63 -18.76
N PHE A 158 6.02 1.43 -19.00
CA PHE A 158 6.45 2.49 -18.09
C PHE A 158 5.65 3.78 -18.25
N ASP A 159 5.00 3.93 -19.41
CA ASP A 159 4.12 5.05 -19.68
C ASP A 159 2.69 4.81 -19.19
N HIS A 160 2.31 3.51 -19.06
CA HIS A 160 1.01 3.05 -18.61
C HIS A 160 1.15 1.84 -17.67
N PRO A 161 1.83 1.98 -16.52
CA PRO A 161 2.05 0.86 -15.60
C PRO A 161 0.74 0.36 -14.95
N GLU A 162 -0.30 1.18 -14.97
CA GLU A 162 -1.63 0.82 -14.49
C GLU A 162 -2.33 -0.25 -15.34
N SER A 163 -1.86 -0.47 -16.58
CA SER A 163 -2.45 -1.45 -17.51
C SER A 163 -1.78 -2.84 -17.47
N PHE A 164 -0.93 -3.10 -16.47
CA PHE A 164 -0.09 -4.32 -16.46
C PHE A 164 -0.87 -5.62 -16.21
N SER A 165 -2.02 -5.54 -15.55
CA SER A 165 -2.79 -6.72 -15.14
C SER A 165 -4.29 -6.45 -15.14
N GLU A 166 -5.08 -7.51 -15.22
CA GLU A 166 -6.52 -7.48 -15.12
C GLU A 166 -6.98 -8.00 -13.75
N TYR A 167 -8.21 -7.66 -13.39
CA TYR A 167 -8.83 -8.15 -12.16
C TYR A 167 -9.20 -9.63 -12.26
N ASP A 168 -8.82 -10.41 -11.26
CA ASP A 168 -9.20 -11.80 -11.07
C ASP A 168 -10.30 -11.91 -10.01
N SER A 169 -11.53 -12.16 -10.45
CA SER A 169 -12.69 -12.28 -9.56
C SER A 169 -12.65 -13.49 -8.62
N GLN A 170 -11.82 -14.50 -8.90
CA GLN A 170 -11.70 -15.68 -8.04
C GLN A 170 -10.76 -15.42 -6.87
N ARG A 171 -9.74 -14.58 -7.08
CA ARG A 171 -8.75 -14.21 -6.06
C ARG A 171 -9.02 -12.87 -5.40
N ASP A 172 -9.98 -12.09 -5.94
CA ASP A 172 -10.30 -10.72 -5.55
C ASP A 172 -9.06 -9.79 -5.56
N CYS A 173 -8.20 -9.94 -6.57
CA CYS A 173 -6.98 -9.13 -6.75
C CYS A 173 -6.57 -9.11 -8.23
N CYS A 174 -5.44 -8.45 -8.54
CA CYS A 174 -4.82 -8.51 -9.86
C CYS A 174 -4.40 -9.95 -10.22
N GLN A 175 -4.48 -10.31 -11.51
CA GLN A 175 -4.01 -11.60 -12.03
C GLN A 175 -2.49 -11.75 -11.84
N ASP A 176 -1.76 -10.69 -12.14
CA ASP A 176 -0.31 -10.59 -11.95
C ASP A 176 -0.01 -9.51 -10.92
N LYS A 177 1.14 -9.59 -10.26
CA LYS A 177 1.58 -8.60 -9.27
C LYS A 177 2.82 -7.87 -9.71
N LEU A 178 2.77 -6.54 -9.72
CA LEU A 178 3.92 -5.70 -10.04
C LEU A 178 5.07 -5.91 -9.05
N SER A 179 4.78 -6.11 -7.77
CA SER A 179 5.76 -6.42 -6.73
C SER A 179 6.56 -7.67 -7.07
N GLU A 180 5.91 -8.74 -7.57
CA GLU A 180 6.59 -9.97 -7.99
C GLU A 180 7.48 -9.74 -9.21
N ALA A 181 6.98 -9.01 -10.21
CA ALA A 181 7.77 -8.66 -11.40
C ALA A 181 9.00 -7.81 -11.04
N LEU A 182 8.86 -6.85 -10.14
CA LEU A 182 9.97 -6.03 -9.64
C LEU A 182 11.01 -6.88 -8.91
N ILE A 183 10.58 -7.79 -8.03
CA ILE A 183 11.48 -8.73 -7.33
C ILE A 183 12.23 -9.58 -8.36
N GLN A 184 11.53 -10.21 -9.29
CA GLN A 184 12.14 -11.06 -10.32
C GLN A 184 13.15 -10.28 -11.18
N SER A 185 12.85 -9.04 -11.53
CA SER A 185 13.78 -8.19 -12.29
C SER A 185 15.06 -7.87 -11.53
N SER A 186 15.00 -7.87 -10.19
CA SER A 186 16.15 -7.59 -9.32
C SER A 186 17.04 -8.79 -9.07
N ILE A 187 16.48 -10.01 -9.16
CA ILE A 187 17.20 -11.29 -8.96
C ILE A 187 17.78 -11.70 -10.31
N GLN A 188 19.09 -11.68 -10.47
CA GLN A 188 19.66 -11.96 -11.79
C GLN A 188 20.78 -12.97 -11.87
N ASP A 189 21.25 -13.50 -10.79
CA ASP A 189 22.12 -14.64 -10.80
C ASP A 189 21.51 -15.71 -9.93
N GLU A 190 21.45 -16.94 -10.43
CA GLU A 190 20.97 -18.13 -9.73
C GLU A 190 21.77 -18.42 -8.43
N THR A 191 22.75 -17.59 -8.12
CA THR A 191 23.64 -17.69 -6.93
C THR A 191 23.25 -16.77 -5.77
N ASP A 192 22.42 -15.74 -5.97
CA ASP A 192 22.00 -14.84 -4.89
C ASP A 192 20.56 -15.17 -4.43
N ASN A 193 20.41 -16.29 -3.73
CA ASN A 193 19.21 -16.67 -2.99
C ASN A 193 18.97 -15.82 -1.72
N GLN A 194 19.37 -14.56 -1.70
CA GLN A 194 18.93 -13.63 -0.68
C GLN A 194 17.64 -12.97 -1.15
N GLU A 195 16.56 -13.36 -0.52
CA GLU A 195 15.26 -12.70 -0.57
C GLU A 195 15.45 -11.23 -0.18
N ILE A 196 15.70 -10.37 -1.19
CA ILE A 196 15.80 -8.92 -0.98
C ILE A 196 14.43 -8.50 -0.47
N ASP A 197 14.37 -8.02 0.75
CA ASP A 197 13.17 -7.43 1.34
C ASP A 197 12.88 -6.11 0.59
N PHE A 198 12.37 -6.29 -0.63
CA PHE A 198 12.17 -5.26 -1.65
C PHE A 198 11.32 -4.09 -1.12
N ILE A 199 10.33 -4.41 -0.33
CA ILE A 199 9.41 -3.42 0.25
C ILE A 199 10.13 -2.55 1.28
N LYS A 200 11.08 -3.09 2.03
CA LYS A 200 11.92 -2.29 2.92
C LYS A 200 12.84 -1.34 2.17
N THR A 201 13.27 -1.77 1.00
CA THR A 201 14.26 -1.04 0.19
C THR A 201 13.65 0.15 -0.56
N LEU A 202 12.41 0.07 -1.04
CA LEU A 202 11.76 1.15 -1.81
C LEU A 202 11.19 2.29 -0.97
N MET A 203 11.05 2.11 0.33
CA MET A 203 10.34 3.04 1.20
C MET A 203 11.25 3.88 2.11
N TYR A 204 12.57 3.77 1.91
CA TYR A 204 13.59 4.64 2.51
C TYR A 204 14.20 5.56 1.45
#